data_e31c3ebbddfe1bd468bda4f8ad117b64
#
_entry.id   e31c3ebbddfe1bd468bda4f8ad117b64
#
_cell.length_a   1.000
_cell.length_b   1.000
_cell.length_c   1.000
_cell.angle_alpha   90.00
_cell.angle_beta   90.00
_cell.angle_gamma   90.00
#
_symmetry.space_group_name_H-M   'P 1'
#
loop_
_entity.id
_entity.type
_entity.pdbx_description
1 polymer ?
#
loop_
_entity_poly.entity_id
_entity_poly.type
_entity_poly.pdbx_seq_one_letter_code
_entity_poly.pdbx_strand_id
1 'polypeptide(L)'
;AIFGEKTREVRDTSLRVDHGEGGIVHEVKITTKKDSDELPSGVNMVVRVSIIQKRKIGVGDKMSGRHGNKGVVSLVLPREDMPYLPDGTPVDIMLNPQGVPSRMNIGQILELHLGMAAKKLGLHTATPVFDGASIQDIDELREEAGIDKDYKTVLYDGRTGEPFDNRIS
;
A
#
# COMPACT_ATOMS: atom_id res chain seq x y z
N ALA A 1 -1.10 40.06 11.12
CA ALA A 1 -0.85 41.45 10.74
C ALA A 1 -1.63 42.36 11.65
N ILE A 2 -0.96 43.29 12.27
CA ILE A 2 -1.54 44.18 13.23
C ILE A 2 -1.58 45.56 12.56
N PHE A 3 -2.79 45.95 12.18
CA PHE A 3 -2.94 47.25 11.57
C PHE A 3 -4.06 47.97 12.28
N GLY A 4 -3.82 49.25 12.66
CA GLY A 4 -4.81 50.09 13.30
C GLY A 4 -5.96 50.40 12.36
N GLU A 5 -7.05 50.88 12.92
CA GLU A 5 -8.34 51.17 12.27
C GLU A 5 -8.29 52.11 11.05
N LYS A 6 -7.14 52.72 10.76
CA LYS A 6 -6.94 53.66 9.64
C LYS A 6 -6.23 53.09 8.43
N THR A 7 -5.95 51.81 8.42
CA THR A 7 -5.30 51.15 7.24
C THR A 7 -6.35 50.83 6.19
N ARG A 8 -5.96 51.04 4.92
CA ARG A 8 -6.75 50.61 3.77
C ARG A 8 -7.09 49.15 3.91
N GLU A 9 -8.21 48.69 3.37
CA GLU A 9 -8.60 47.31 3.31
C GLU A 9 -7.44 46.44 2.77
N VAL A 10 -6.81 45.72 3.66
CA VAL A 10 -5.73 44.78 3.32
C VAL A 10 -6.33 43.39 3.31
N ARG A 11 -6.28 42.74 2.17
CA ARG A 11 -6.73 41.37 2.05
C ARG A 11 -5.54 40.46 2.34
N ASP A 12 -5.72 39.56 3.29
CA ASP A 12 -4.75 38.47 3.54
C ASP A 12 -4.89 37.44 2.43
N THR A 13 -3.83 37.29 1.62
CA THR A 13 -3.75 36.29 0.53
C THR A 13 -2.81 35.15 0.86
N SER A 14 -2.44 35.00 2.16
CA SER A 14 -1.56 33.91 2.59
C SER A 14 -2.15 32.55 2.28
N LEU A 15 -1.32 31.65 1.82
CA LEU A 15 -1.68 30.24 1.69
C LEU A 15 -1.74 29.62 3.08
N ARG A 16 -2.87 29.00 3.39
CA ARG A 16 -3.10 28.29 4.66
C ARG A 16 -3.42 26.83 4.37
N VAL A 17 -3.10 25.97 5.32
CA VAL A 17 -3.52 24.57 5.29
C VAL A 17 -5.03 24.50 5.46
N ASP A 18 -5.70 23.79 4.56
CA ASP A 18 -7.16 23.65 4.59
C ASP A 18 -7.61 22.83 5.81
N HIS A 19 -8.86 23.03 6.19
CA HIS A 19 -9.46 22.30 7.29
C HIS A 19 -9.52 20.80 7.00
N GLY A 20 -9.03 19.99 7.93
CA GLY A 20 -8.92 18.52 7.76
C GLY A 20 -7.63 18.06 7.07
N GLU A 21 -6.82 18.97 6.55
CA GLU A 21 -5.49 18.66 6.06
C GLU A 21 -4.43 18.95 7.12
N GLY A 22 -3.37 18.18 7.13
CA GLY A 22 -2.27 18.35 8.06
C GLY A 22 -1.16 17.37 7.76
N GLY A 23 -0.05 17.52 8.45
CA GLY A 23 1.09 16.63 8.27
C GLY A 23 2.34 17.14 8.95
N ILE A 24 3.42 16.43 8.74
CA ILE A 24 4.74 16.76 9.25
C ILE A 24 5.57 17.37 8.12
N VAL A 25 6.16 18.54 8.37
CA VAL A 25 7.06 19.17 7.42
C VAL A 25 8.29 18.28 7.24
N HIS A 26 8.51 17.85 6.02
CA HIS A 26 9.66 17.01 5.64
C HIS A 26 10.82 17.84 5.12
N GLU A 27 10.52 18.78 4.23
CA GLU A 27 11.53 19.59 3.55
C GLU A 27 10.96 20.99 3.28
N VAL A 28 11.82 21.99 3.40
CA VAL A 28 11.51 23.36 2.98
C VAL A 28 12.58 23.80 1.97
N LYS A 29 12.16 24.06 0.73
CA LYS A 29 13.01 24.56 -0.34
C LYS A 29 12.66 26.01 -0.66
N ILE A 30 13.65 26.88 -0.55
CA ILE A 30 13.51 28.30 -0.86
C ILE A 30 14.26 28.59 -2.15
N THR A 31 13.59 29.17 -3.11
CA THR A 31 14.17 29.62 -4.39
C THR A 31 13.99 31.11 -4.51
N THR A 32 15.09 31.85 -4.71
CA THR A 32 15.08 33.30 -4.88
C THR A 32 15.44 33.68 -6.32
N LYS A 33 15.21 34.93 -6.71
CA LYS A 33 15.63 35.45 -8.03
C LYS A 33 17.14 35.34 -8.30
N LYS A 34 17.93 35.22 -7.24
CA LYS A 34 19.39 35.03 -7.39
C LYS A 34 19.76 33.61 -7.77
N ASP A 35 18.91 32.67 -7.45
CA ASP A 35 19.16 31.23 -7.63
C ASP A 35 18.56 30.69 -8.93
N SER A 36 17.56 31.37 -9.49
CA SER A 36 16.87 30.96 -10.71
C SER A 36 16.23 32.14 -11.42
N ASP A 37 16.51 32.25 -12.72
CA ASP A 37 15.89 33.25 -13.62
C ASP A 37 14.47 32.82 -14.08
N GLU A 38 14.03 31.60 -13.69
CA GLU A 38 12.77 31.02 -14.13
C GLU A 38 11.57 31.42 -13.27
N LEU A 39 11.73 32.31 -12.30
CA LEU A 39 10.61 32.73 -11.48
C LEU A 39 9.62 33.60 -12.28
N PRO A 40 8.30 33.40 -12.09
CA PRO A 40 7.29 34.25 -12.74
C PRO A 40 7.48 35.71 -12.46
N SER A 41 7.03 36.55 -13.40
CA SER A 41 7.10 38.01 -13.23
C SER A 41 6.35 38.45 -11.97
N GLY A 42 7.00 39.31 -11.17
CA GLY A 42 6.44 39.79 -9.90
C GLY A 42 6.70 38.90 -8.68
N VAL A 43 7.25 37.71 -8.88
CA VAL A 43 7.61 36.80 -7.78
C VAL A 43 9.07 37.00 -7.42
N ASN A 44 9.34 37.26 -6.16
CA ASN A 44 10.70 37.46 -5.65
C ASN A 44 11.29 36.21 -5.00
N MET A 45 10.43 35.37 -4.42
CA MET A 45 10.82 34.18 -3.69
C MET A 45 9.68 33.17 -3.76
N VAL A 46 10.05 31.91 -3.97
CA VAL A 46 9.12 30.77 -3.87
C VAL A 46 9.58 29.88 -2.72
N VAL A 47 8.68 29.59 -1.81
CA VAL A 47 8.89 28.65 -0.71
C VAL A 47 8.06 27.42 -0.99
N ARG A 48 8.73 26.27 -1.17
CA ARG A 48 8.08 24.96 -1.32
C ARG A 48 8.23 24.18 -0.03
N VAL A 49 7.11 23.89 0.59
CA VAL A 49 7.05 23.08 1.81
C VAL A 49 6.51 21.72 1.45
N SER A 50 7.33 20.69 1.64
CA SER A 50 6.93 19.28 1.44
C SER A 50 6.44 18.72 2.76
N ILE A 51 5.24 18.16 2.73
CA ILE A 51 4.55 17.63 3.92
C ILE A 51 4.37 16.13 3.75
N ILE A 52 4.69 15.38 4.81
CA ILE A 52 4.41 13.95 4.89
C ILE A 52 3.08 13.76 5.59
N GLN A 53 2.17 13.05 4.94
CA GLN A 53 0.91 12.62 5.50
C GLN A 53 0.83 11.10 5.54
N LYS A 54 0.32 10.54 6.62
CA LYS A 54 0.02 9.12 6.74
C LYS A 54 -1.47 8.91 6.48
N ARG A 55 -1.80 8.55 5.26
CA ARG A 55 -3.18 8.21 4.88
C ARG A 55 -3.44 6.73 5.12
N LYS A 56 -4.53 6.44 5.81
CA LYS A 56 -5.00 5.08 6.03
C LYS A 56 -5.98 4.66 4.93
N ILE A 57 -5.96 3.37 4.61
CA ILE A 57 -6.92 2.80 3.68
C ILE A 57 -8.32 2.81 4.30
N GLY A 58 -9.33 3.05 3.47
CA GLY A 58 -10.73 3.07 3.86
C GLY A 58 -11.61 2.30 2.89
N VAL A 59 -12.85 2.06 3.30
CA VAL A 59 -13.88 1.47 2.44
C VAL A 59 -14.12 2.37 1.22
N GLY A 60 -14.17 1.77 0.04
CA GLY A 60 -14.31 2.49 -1.22
C GLY A 60 -12.98 2.84 -1.92
N ASP A 61 -11.85 2.70 -1.24
CA ASP A 61 -10.54 2.91 -1.84
C ASP A 61 -10.22 1.81 -2.86
N LYS A 62 -9.62 2.21 -3.96
CA LYS A 62 -9.22 1.30 -5.04
C LYS A 62 -7.81 0.80 -4.81
N MET A 63 -7.65 -0.50 -4.86
CA MET A 63 -6.35 -1.17 -4.78
C MET A 63 -6.07 -2.00 -6.02
N SER A 64 -4.81 -2.18 -6.34
CA SER A 64 -4.37 -3.04 -7.43
C SER A 64 -3.07 -3.74 -7.08
N GLY A 65 -2.90 -4.93 -7.64
CA GLY A 65 -1.63 -5.67 -7.59
C GLY A 65 -0.78 -5.43 -8.84
N ARG A 66 0.24 -6.26 -9.01
CA ARG A 66 1.20 -6.21 -10.13
C ARG A 66 0.77 -7.00 -11.36
N HIS A 67 -0.36 -7.70 -11.31
CA HIS A 67 -0.81 -8.65 -12.34
C HIS A 67 -2.12 -8.21 -13.02
N GLY A 68 -2.39 -6.91 -13.07
CA GLY A 68 -3.64 -6.41 -13.64
C GLY A 68 -4.88 -6.67 -12.78
N ASN A 69 -4.71 -7.21 -11.60
CA ASN A 69 -5.76 -7.40 -10.62
C ASN A 69 -6.06 -6.08 -9.90
N LYS A 70 -7.33 -5.73 -9.85
CA LYS A 70 -7.81 -4.51 -9.22
C LYS A 70 -9.11 -4.78 -8.44
N GLY A 71 -9.31 -4.04 -7.41
CA GLY A 71 -10.50 -4.15 -6.59
C GLY A 71 -10.75 -2.92 -5.75
N VAL A 72 -11.91 -2.86 -5.15
CA VAL A 72 -12.32 -1.80 -4.24
C VAL A 72 -12.44 -2.40 -2.84
N VAL A 73 -11.91 -1.71 -1.84
CA VAL A 73 -12.03 -2.14 -0.45
C VAL A 73 -13.48 -2.08 -0.03
N SER A 74 -14.04 -3.23 0.31
CA SER A 74 -15.44 -3.36 0.75
C SER A 74 -15.58 -3.32 2.28
N LEU A 75 -14.56 -3.75 2.99
CA LEU A 75 -14.56 -3.82 4.44
C LEU A 75 -13.15 -3.67 4.99
N VAL A 76 -13.03 -2.97 6.10
CA VAL A 76 -11.80 -2.88 6.89
C VAL A 76 -12.09 -3.45 8.27
N LEU A 77 -11.36 -4.49 8.64
CA LEU A 77 -11.51 -5.16 9.93
C LEU A 77 -10.32 -4.84 10.84
N PRO A 78 -10.52 -4.81 12.17
CA PRO A 78 -9.43 -4.83 13.13
C PRO A 78 -8.57 -6.09 12.94
N ARG A 79 -7.29 -6.01 13.33
CA ARG A 79 -6.37 -7.16 13.21
C ARG A 79 -6.86 -8.40 13.94
N GLU A 80 -7.50 -8.21 15.08
CA GLU A 80 -8.06 -9.27 15.93
C GLU A 80 -9.17 -10.06 15.25
N ASP A 81 -9.92 -9.40 14.34
CA ASP A 81 -11.06 -10.01 13.64
C ASP A 81 -10.65 -10.65 12.30
N MET A 82 -9.42 -10.39 11.84
CA MET A 82 -8.90 -10.99 10.62
C MET A 82 -8.59 -12.47 10.82
N PRO A 83 -8.80 -13.32 9.80
CA PRO A 83 -8.32 -14.69 9.83
C PRO A 83 -6.83 -14.76 10.10
N TYR A 84 -6.38 -15.79 10.80
CA TYR A 84 -4.98 -15.94 11.15
C TYR A 84 -4.44 -17.34 10.86
N LEU A 85 -3.14 -17.41 10.63
CA LEU A 85 -2.39 -18.64 10.42
C LEU A 85 -2.25 -19.43 11.73
N PRO A 86 -1.90 -20.73 11.69
CA PRO A 86 -1.69 -21.53 12.89
C PRO A 86 -0.64 -20.97 13.85
N ASP A 87 0.29 -20.17 13.37
CA ASP A 87 1.30 -19.46 14.17
C ASP A 87 0.79 -18.17 14.85
N GLY A 88 -0.47 -17.81 14.59
CA GLY A 88 -1.12 -16.60 15.12
C GLY A 88 -0.93 -15.35 14.25
N THR A 89 -0.24 -15.43 13.12
CA THR A 89 -0.06 -14.28 12.21
C THR A 89 -1.36 -13.97 11.47
N PRO A 90 -1.94 -12.76 11.62
CA PRO A 90 -3.17 -12.40 10.93
C PRO A 90 -2.90 -12.16 9.43
N VAL A 91 -3.90 -12.44 8.60
CA VAL A 91 -3.87 -12.14 7.17
C VAL A 91 -4.01 -10.63 6.97
N ASP A 92 -3.27 -10.06 6.03
CA ASP A 92 -3.30 -8.62 5.76
C ASP A 92 -4.45 -8.23 4.84
N ILE A 93 -4.80 -9.10 3.89
CA ILE A 93 -5.84 -8.85 2.89
C ILE A 93 -6.54 -10.16 2.51
N MET A 94 -7.85 -10.08 2.32
CA MET A 94 -8.65 -11.17 1.77
C MET A 94 -9.21 -10.78 0.42
N LEU A 95 -9.05 -11.64 -0.57
CA LEU A 95 -9.48 -11.41 -1.94
C LEU A 95 -10.52 -12.44 -2.36
N ASN A 96 -11.49 -12.00 -3.17
CA ASN A 96 -12.46 -12.92 -3.75
C ASN A 96 -11.82 -13.67 -4.93
N PRO A 97 -11.70 -15.00 -4.87
CA PRO A 97 -11.06 -15.78 -5.93
C PRO A 97 -11.85 -15.82 -7.23
N GLN A 98 -13.12 -15.49 -7.24
CA GLN A 98 -13.96 -15.47 -8.46
C GLN A 98 -13.47 -14.49 -9.52
N GLY A 99 -12.69 -13.47 -9.14
CA GLY A 99 -12.09 -12.53 -10.09
C GLY A 99 -10.93 -13.10 -10.91
N VAL A 100 -10.38 -14.26 -10.55
CA VAL A 100 -9.19 -14.84 -11.19
C VAL A 100 -9.53 -15.62 -12.47
N PRO A 101 -10.48 -16.58 -12.48
CA PRO A 101 -10.71 -17.43 -13.65
C PRO A 101 -11.12 -16.67 -14.90
N SER A 102 -12.01 -15.69 -14.77
CA SER A 102 -12.51 -14.91 -15.90
C SER A 102 -11.46 -13.97 -16.50
N ARG A 103 -10.50 -13.53 -15.70
CA ARG A 103 -9.45 -12.57 -16.12
C ARG A 103 -8.14 -13.23 -16.47
N MET A 104 -7.98 -14.50 -16.18
CA MET A 104 -6.80 -15.33 -16.50
C MET A 104 -5.46 -14.72 -16.03
N ASN A 105 -5.46 -13.93 -14.97
CA ASN A 105 -4.27 -13.33 -14.39
C ASN A 105 -3.67 -14.24 -13.29
N ILE A 106 -3.31 -15.44 -13.67
CA ILE A 106 -2.80 -16.47 -12.76
C ILE A 106 -1.47 -16.09 -12.08
N GLY A 107 -0.74 -15.14 -12.65
CA GLY A 107 0.50 -14.62 -12.07
C GLY A 107 0.36 -14.14 -10.63
N GLN A 108 -0.81 -13.62 -10.24
CA GLN A 108 -1.06 -13.22 -8.86
C GLN A 108 -1.04 -14.40 -7.87
N ILE A 109 -1.49 -15.58 -8.30
CA ILE A 109 -1.46 -16.81 -7.49
C ILE A 109 -0.03 -17.33 -7.38
N LEU A 110 0.70 -17.33 -8.49
CA LEU A 110 2.11 -17.73 -8.50
C LEU A 110 2.97 -16.80 -7.65
N GLU A 111 2.68 -15.50 -7.67
CA GLU A 111 3.32 -14.52 -6.79
C GLU A 111 3.07 -14.84 -5.31
N LEU A 112 1.85 -15.19 -4.93
CA LEU A 112 1.52 -15.60 -3.57
C LEU A 112 2.31 -16.85 -3.15
N HIS A 113 2.34 -17.86 -3.98
CA HIS A 113 3.06 -19.11 -3.71
C HIS A 113 4.56 -18.88 -3.54
N LEU A 114 5.17 -18.15 -4.45
CA LEU A 114 6.58 -17.79 -4.36
C LEU A 114 6.86 -16.92 -3.12
N GLY A 115 5.99 -15.96 -2.84
CA GLY A 115 6.10 -15.09 -1.68
C GLY A 115 6.01 -15.83 -0.35
N MET A 116 5.13 -16.82 -0.23
CA MET A 116 5.05 -17.67 0.95
C MET A 116 6.35 -18.47 1.18
N ALA A 117 6.88 -19.09 0.14
CA ALA A 117 8.13 -19.83 0.20
C ALA A 117 9.31 -18.90 0.56
N ALA A 118 9.42 -17.77 -0.11
CA ALA A 118 10.47 -16.79 0.11
C ALA A 118 10.43 -16.21 1.53
N LYS A 119 9.25 -15.89 2.05
CA LYS A 119 9.08 -15.39 3.42
C LYS A 119 9.53 -16.42 4.45
N LYS A 120 9.20 -17.69 4.24
CA LYS A 120 9.56 -18.79 5.14
C LYS A 120 11.06 -19.08 5.14
N LEU A 121 11.71 -18.91 3.99
CA LEU A 121 13.16 -19.09 3.82
C LEU A 121 13.97 -17.81 4.11
N GLY A 122 13.31 -16.68 4.33
CA GLY A 122 13.97 -15.37 4.54
C GLY A 122 14.64 -14.80 3.29
N LEU A 123 14.15 -15.15 2.10
CA LEU A 123 14.71 -14.74 0.82
C LEU A 123 14.00 -13.50 0.25
N HIS A 124 14.75 -12.68 -0.47
CA HIS A 124 14.20 -11.64 -1.35
C HIS A 124 14.35 -12.09 -2.80
N THR A 125 13.22 -12.24 -3.48
CA THR A 125 13.18 -12.70 -4.87
C THR A 125 12.87 -11.56 -5.82
N ALA A 126 13.59 -11.49 -6.94
CA ALA A 126 13.31 -10.58 -8.05
C ALA A 126 13.02 -11.41 -9.30
N THR A 127 11.90 -11.16 -9.94
CA THR A 127 11.42 -11.88 -11.12
C THR A 127 11.14 -10.89 -12.25
N PRO A 128 12.18 -10.44 -12.99
CA PRO A 128 12.01 -9.57 -14.15
C PRO A 128 11.17 -10.25 -15.24
N VAL A 129 10.56 -9.46 -16.11
CA VAL A 129 9.57 -9.94 -17.10
C VAL A 129 10.11 -11.06 -17.99
N PHE A 130 11.38 -10.98 -18.40
CA PHE A 130 12.01 -11.96 -19.28
C PHE A 130 12.93 -12.98 -18.58
N ASP A 131 13.04 -12.88 -17.27
CA ASP A 131 13.84 -13.77 -16.44
C ASP A 131 13.11 -14.04 -15.11
N GLY A 132 11.90 -14.54 -15.25
CA GLY A 132 11.01 -14.87 -14.15
C GLY A 132 11.26 -16.27 -13.59
N ALA A 133 10.56 -16.61 -12.51
CA ALA A 133 10.53 -17.94 -11.95
C ALA A 133 9.55 -18.84 -12.73
N SER A 134 9.99 -20.05 -13.07
CA SER A 134 9.11 -21.08 -13.60
C SER A 134 8.27 -21.72 -12.48
N ILE A 135 7.22 -22.45 -12.86
CA ILE A 135 6.42 -23.24 -11.89
C ILE A 135 7.31 -24.25 -11.15
N GLN A 136 8.29 -24.82 -11.86
CA GLN A 136 9.22 -25.77 -11.27
C GLN A 136 10.12 -25.11 -10.22
N ASP A 137 10.66 -23.92 -10.50
CA ASP A 137 11.47 -23.16 -9.54
C ASP A 137 10.68 -22.83 -8.25
N ILE A 138 9.41 -22.47 -8.41
CA ILE A 138 8.51 -22.17 -7.28
C ILE A 138 8.27 -23.45 -6.46
N ASP A 139 8.06 -24.59 -7.12
CA ASP A 139 7.81 -25.86 -6.45
C ASP A 139 9.05 -26.38 -5.70
N GLU A 140 10.25 -26.19 -6.25
CA GLU A 140 11.51 -26.51 -5.58
C GLU A 140 11.68 -25.66 -4.29
N LEU A 141 11.42 -24.35 -4.35
CA LEU A 141 11.45 -23.49 -3.19
C LEU A 141 10.36 -23.86 -2.16
N ARG A 142 9.19 -24.30 -2.63
CA ARG A 142 8.12 -24.79 -1.78
C ARG A 142 8.60 -26.02 -0.97
N GLU A 143 9.23 -26.98 -1.60
CA GLU A 143 9.76 -28.17 -0.93
C GLU A 143 10.81 -27.81 0.11
N GLU A 144 11.73 -26.92 -0.23
CA GLU A 144 12.75 -26.42 0.68
C GLU A 144 12.14 -25.70 1.89
N ALA A 145 11.08 -24.93 1.67
CA ALA A 145 10.35 -24.24 2.73
C ALA A 145 9.44 -25.16 3.57
N GLY A 146 9.22 -26.41 3.13
CA GLY A 146 8.34 -27.35 3.83
C GLY A 146 6.85 -26.99 3.76
N ILE A 147 6.43 -26.36 2.67
CA ILE A 147 5.02 -26.03 2.39
C ILE A 147 4.36 -27.21 1.68
N ASP A 148 3.09 -27.48 1.98
CA ASP A 148 2.32 -28.53 1.34
C ASP A 148 2.18 -28.33 -0.17
N LYS A 149 2.03 -29.41 -0.92
CA LYS A 149 1.95 -29.41 -2.40
C LYS A 149 0.81 -28.56 -2.96
N ASP A 150 -0.28 -28.44 -2.22
CA ASP A 150 -1.44 -27.67 -2.64
C ASP A 150 -1.36 -26.17 -2.29
N TYR A 151 -0.25 -25.75 -1.65
CA TYR A 151 -0.05 -24.37 -1.16
C TYR A 151 -1.16 -23.84 -0.25
N LYS A 152 -1.92 -24.74 0.35
CA LYS A 152 -3.03 -24.39 1.24
C LYS A 152 -2.65 -24.60 2.69
N THR A 153 -3.17 -23.74 3.53
CA THR A 153 -3.01 -23.82 4.97
C THR A 153 -4.35 -23.73 5.68
N VAL A 154 -4.38 -24.18 6.91
CA VAL A 154 -5.53 -23.99 7.79
C VAL A 154 -5.52 -22.54 8.28
N LEU A 155 -6.61 -21.84 8.07
CA LEU A 155 -6.85 -20.53 8.68
C LEU A 155 -7.88 -20.64 9.80
N TYR A 156 -7.73 -19.78 10.78
CA TYR A 156 -8.64 -19.69 11.92
C TYR A 156 -9.44 -18.39 11.82
N ASP A 157 -10.72 -18.46 12.16
CA ASP A 157 -11.57 -17.27 12.22
C ASP A 157 -11.14 -16.38 13.41
N GLY A 158 -10.79 -15.14 13.12
CA GLY A 158 -10.36 -14.19 14.15
C GLY A 158 -11.45 -13.84 15.17
N ARG A 159 -12.73 -14.04 14.84
CA ARG A 159 -13.85 -13.74 15.74
C ARG A 159 -14.16 -14.88 16.70
N THR A 160 -14.07 -16.11 16.23
CA THR A 160 -14.46 -17.31 16.99
C THR A 160 -13.28 -18.11 17.49
N GLY A 161 -12.12 -17.99 16.85
CA GLY A 161 -10.93 -18.82 17.11
C GLY A 161 -11.04 -20.24 16.56
N GLU A 162 -12.10 -20.56 15.80
CA GLU A 162 -12.29 -21.86 15.18
C GLU A 162 -11.65 -21.93 13.80
N PRO A 163 -11.13 -23.10 13.39
CA PRO A 163 -10.59 -23.26 12.04
C PRO A 163 -11.73 -23.22 11.01
N PHE A 164 -11.42 -22.70 9.82
CA PHE A 164 -12.31 -22.81 8.68
C PHE A 164 -12.41 -24.28 8.21
N ASP A 165 -13.55 -24.65 7.66
CA ASP A 165 -13.82 -26.03 7.21
C ASP A 165 -12.86 -26.48 6.11
N ASN A 166 -12.44 -25.56 5.24
CA ASN A 166 -11.52 -25.83 4.15
C ASN A 166 -10.19 -25.12 4.36
N ARG A 167 -9.11 -25.75 3.87
CA ARG A 167 -7.80 -25.13 3.79
C ARG A 167 -7.81 -24.04 2.69
N ILE A 168 -7.11 -22.96 2.94
CA ILE A 168 -7.15 -21.74 2.12
C ILE A 168 -5.73 -21.43 1.60
N SER A 169 -5.67 -20.97 0.35
CA SER A 169 -4.42 -20.48 -0.28
C SER A 169 -4.19 -19.02 0.05
#